data_4fca8b369a111e7a062409b59d5e9165
#
_entry.id   4fca8b369a111e7a062409b59d5e9165
#
_cell.length_a   1.000
_cell.length_b   1.000
_cell.length_c   1.000
_cell.angle_alpha   90.00
_cell.angle_beta   90.00
_cell.angle_gamma   90.00
#
_symmetry.space_group_name_H-M   'P 1'
#
loop_
_entity.id
_entity.type
_entity.pdbx_description
1 polymer ?
#
loop_
_entity_poly.entity_id
_entity_poly.type
_entity_poly.pdbx_seq_one_letter_code
_entity_poly.pdbx_strand_id
1 'polypeptide(L)'
;MSREIELKVPLTLEQFDRIEKILTQKEQLSSINIRGLSHILKSDEYFSRYHTHEERVKNKELRVIRLRTENDGNGEKSFFCIKQKTIENGVEFNSEKETFVEDADVLRAFFEASGFIKWFEKKKDALSVYATLSEKPDFEAHLELEKVNSLPYIEIEYTKEDLPADQVRAGLEKILFALGVEPKKRDSRSWAEILES
;
A
#
# COMPACT_ATOMS: atom_id res chain seq x y z
N MET A 1 3.27 12.43 -12.90
CA MET A 1 3.79 11.74 -11.68
C MET A 1 2.60 11.73 -10.74
N SER A 2 2.02 10.57 -10.45
CA SER A 2 0.89 10.53 -9.50
C SER A 2 1.42 10.81 -8.10
N ARG A 3 0.74 11.67 -7.35
CA ARG A 3 1.01 11.96 -5.95
C ARG A 3 -0.10 11.31 -5.14
N GLU A 4 0.23 10.27 -4.40
CA GLU A 4 -0.70 9.52 -3.57
C GLU A 4 -0.54 9.94 -2.11
N ILE A 5 -1.64 9.99 -1.38
CA ILE A 5 -1.66 10.18 0.07
C ILE A 5 -2.14 8.88 0.68
N GLU A 6 -1.30 8.27 1.50
CA GLU A 6 -1.52 6.95 2.08
C GLU A 6 -1.51 7.02 3.61
N LEU A 7 -2.39 6.24 4.23
CA LEU A 7 -2.36 5.92 5.65
C LEU A 7 -2.27 4.41 5.83
N LYS A 8 -1.34 3.95 6.66
CA LYS A 8 -1.13 2.56 7.01
C LYS A 8 -1.32 2.37 8.51
N VAL A 9 -2.18 1.44 8.92
CA VAL A 9 -2.52 1.21 10.33
C VAL A 9 -2.41 -0.27 10.66
N PRO A 10 -1.60 -0.65 11.68
CA PRO A 10 -1.57 -2.01 12.20
C PRO A 10 -2.90 -2.35 12.88
N LEU A 11 -3.34 -3.59 12.71
CA LEU A 11 -4.58 -4.09 13.29
C LEU A 11 -4.30 -5.20 14.32
N THR A 12 -5.22 -5.39 15.26
CA THR A 12 -5.32 -6.66 15.96
C THR A 12 -6.00 -7.70 15.07
N LEU A 13 -5.81 -8.99 15.36
CA LEU A 13 -6.52 -10.04 14.62
C LEU A 13 -8.04 -9.87 14.71
N GLU A 14 -8.57 -9.50 15.89
CA GLU A 14 -9.99 -9.25 16.08
C GLU A 14 -10.51 -8.10 15.20
N GLN A 15 -9.73 -7.01 15.06
CA GLN A 15 -10.08 -5.90 14.17
C GLN A 15 -10.05 -6.35 12.71
N PHE A 16 -9.02 -7.11 12.33
CA PHE A 16 -8.89 -7.66 10.98
C PHE A 16 -10.10 -8.51 10.61
N ASP A 17 -10.42 -9.52 11.43
CA ASP A 17 -11.53 -10.44 11.19
C ASP A 17 -12.90 -9.72 11.13
N ARG A 18 -13.08 -8.67 11.95
CA ARG A 18 -14.29 -7.85 11.91
C ARG A 18 -14.40 -7.06 10.60
N ILE A 19 -13.31 -6.42 10.16
CA ILE A 19 -13.30 -5.65 8.91
C ILE A 19 -13.47 -6.59 7.73
N GLU A 20 -12.79 -7.74 7.72
CA GLU A 20 -12.96 -8.77 6.70
C GLU A 20 -14.43 -9.18 6.52
N LYS A 21 -15.17 -9.38 7.64
CA LYS A 21 -16.61 -9.67 7.59
C LYS A 21 -17.41 -8.53 6.96
N ILE A 22 -17.12 -7.28 7.35
CA ILE A 22 -17.77 -6.10 6.76
C ILE A 22 -17.58 -6.09 5.24
N LEU A 23 -16.34 -6.30 4.76
CA LEU A 23 -16.01 -6.25 3.34
C LEU A 23 -16.66 -7.42 2.56
N THR A 24 -16.57 -8.65 3.09
CA THR A 24 -17.00 -9.87 2.39
C THR A 24 -18.50 -10.07 2.47
N GLN A 25 -19.16 -9.72 3.57
CA GLN A 25 -20.61 -9.85 3.75
C GLN A 25 -21.39 -8.63 3.27
N LYS A 26 -20.67 -7.60 2.77
CA LYS A 26 -21.25 -6.34 2.28
C LYS A 26 -22.14 -5.67 3.32
N GLU A 27 -21.70 -5.66 4.58
CA GLU A 27 -22.42 -4.97 5.64
C GLU A 27 -22.56 -3.49 5.29
N GLN A 28 -23.77 -2.96 5.43
CA GLN A 28 -24.03 -1.56 5.17
C GLN A 28 -23.54 -0.69 6.34
N LEU A 29 -22.65 0.22 6.03
CA LEU A 29 -22.20 1.26 6.96
C LEU A 29 -22.85 2.59 6.57
N SER A 30 -23.46 3.28 7.54
CA SER A 30 -24.22 4.52 7.25
C SER A 30 -23.35 5.66 6.69
N SER A 31 -22.07 5.67 7.03
CA SER A 31 -21.15 6.78 6.71
C SER A 31 -20.25 6.56 5.48
N ILE A 32 -20.16 5.32 5.00
CA ILE A 32 -19.34 4.96 3.84
C ILE A 32 -20.06 3.95 2.94
N ASN A 33 -19.71 3.97 1.65
CA ASN A 33 -20.12 2.94 0.69
C ASN A 33 -18.87 2.22 0.20
N ILE A 34 -18.94 0.88 0.12
CA ILE A 34 -17.83 0.01 -0.29
C ILE A 34 -18.21 -0.70 -1.59
N ARG A 35 -17.28 -0.77 -2.54
CA ARG A 35 -17.47 -1.42 -3.84
C ARG A 35 -16.19 -2.08 -4.36
N GLY A 36 -16.32 -2.94 -5.34
CA GLY A 36 -15.19 -3.47 -6.11
C GLY A 36 -14.32 -4.46 -5.33
N LEU A 37 -14.92 -5.31 -4.46
CA LEU A 37 -14.15 -6.30 -3.70
C LEU A 37 -13.41 -7.27 -4.63
N SER A 38 -12.11 -7.35 -4.44
CA SER A 38 -11.22 -8.35 -5.04
C SER A 38 -10.25 -8.90 -4.00
N HIS A 39 -9.83 -10.15 -4.20
CA HIS A 39 -8.78 -10.79 -3.41
C HIS A 39 -7.51 -10.83 -4.27
N ILE A 40 -6.41 -10.30 -3.77
CA ILE A 40 -5.17 -10.15 -4.52
C ILE A 40 -4.01 -10.66 -3.67
N LEU A 41 -3.27 -11.60 -4.22
CA LEU A 41 -1.98 -12.01 -3.68
C LEU A 41 -0.89 -11.19 -4.35
N LYS A 42 -0.02 -10.55 -3.56
CA LYS A 42 1.08 -9.73 -4.07
C LYS A 42 2.42 -10.24 -3.53
N SER A 43 3.42 -10.26 -4.39
CA SER A 43 4.81 -10.49 -4.02
C SER A 43 5.65 -9.33 -4.51
N ASP A 44 6.28 -8.62 -3.57
CA ASP A 44 7.10 -7.45 -3.84
C ASP A 44 8.58 -7.79 -3.62
N GLU A 45 9.38 -7.62 -4.65
CA GLU A 45 10.85 -7.72 -4.60
C GLU A 45 11.44 -6.31 -4.71
N TYR A 46 12.34 -5.97 -3.79
CA TYR A 46 12.95 -4.65 -3.72
C TYR A 46 14.42 -4.71 -4.10
N PHE A 47 14.82 -3.85 -5.02
CA PHE A 47 16.17 -3.82 -5.57
C PHE A 47 16.93 -2.58 -5.14
N SER A 48 18.21 -2.75 -4.80
CA SER A 48 19.12 -1.71 -4.36
C SER A 48 20.55 -2.07 -4.71
N ARG A 49 21.47 -1.10 -4.62
CA ARG A 49 22.93 -1.37 -4.65
C ARG A 49 23.48 -1.67 -3.25
N TYR A 50 22.62 -1.62 -2.22
CA TYR A 50 22.98 -1.81 -0.82
C TYR A 50 22.22 -3.00 -0.25
N HIS A 51 22.84 -3.70 0.71
CA HIS A 51 22.32 -4.95 1.27
C HIS A 51 21.29 -4.75 2.38
N THR A 52 21.32 -3.57 3.04
CA THR A 52 20.47 -3.31 4.21
C THR A 52 19.76 -1.97 4.10
N HIS A 53 18.66 -1.83 4.86
CA HIS A 53 17.95 -0.55 4.98
C HIS A 53 18.88 0.54 5.52
N GLU A 54 19.72 0.23 6.52
CA GLU A 54 20.66 1.17 7.12
C GLU A 54 21.68 1.69 6.10
N GLU A 55 22.26 0.83 5.27
CA GLU A 55 23.18 1.21 4.21
C GLU A 55 22.51 2.15 3.19
N ARG A 56 21.27 1.86 2.81
CA ARG A 56 20.48 2.69 1.89
C ARG A 56 20.27 4.08 2.45
N VAL A 57 19.87 4.19 3.72
CA VAL A 57 19.65 5.46 4.42
C VAL A 57 20.96 6.25 4.51
N LYS A 58 22.04 5.60 4.92
CA LYS A 58 23.38 6.21 5.01
C LYS A 58 23.86 6.79 3.68
N ASN A 59 23.56 6.11 2.58
CA ASN A 59 23.95 6.52 1.23
C ASN A 59 22.87 7.38 0.53
N LYS A 60 21.82 7.81 1.25
CA LYS A 60 20.73 8.66 0.75
C LYS A 60 20.03 8.09 -0.47
N GLU A 61 19.88 6.77 -0.54
CA GLU A 61 19.08 6.14 -1.57
C GLU A 61 17.59 6.31 -1.24
N LEU A 62 17.02 7.42 -1.70
CA LEU A 62 15.64 7.81 -1.39
C LEU A 62 14.59 7.11 -2.29
N ARG A 63 15.03 6.56 -3.41
CA ARG A 63 14.13 5.88 -4.36
C ARG A 63 14.03 4.42 -4.01
N VAL A 64 12.80 3.91 -4.06
CA VAL A 64 12.49 2.50 -3.94
C VAL A 64 12.28 1.95 -5.34
N ILE A 65 13.03 0.90 -5.69
CA ILE A 65 12.87 0.13 -6.92
C ILE A 65 12.17 -1.17 -6.53
N ARG A 66 11.00 -1.40 -7.09
CA ARG A 66 10.16 -2.56 -6.77
C ARG A 66 9.74 -3.28 -8.04
N LEU A 67 9.86 -4.59 -8.04
CA LEU A 67 9.18 -5.49 -8.96
C LEU A 67 8.07 -6.18 -8.17
N ARG A 68 6.82 -5.98 -8.57
CA ARG A 68 5.64 -6.59 -7.97
C ARG A 68 5.07 -7.63 -8.89
N THR A 69 4.73 -8.78 -8.35
CA THR A 69 3.89 -9.77 -9.00
C THR A 69 2.57 -9.85 -8.26
N GLU A 70 1.46 -9.75 -8.99
CA GLU A 70 0.11 -9.81 -8.47
C GLU A 70 -0.67 -10.96 -9.09
N ASN A 71 -1.50 -11.63 -8.28
CA ASN A 71 -2.43 -12.66 -8.73
C ASN A 71 -3.82 -12.36 -8.14
N ASP A 72 -4.77 -12.02 -9.00
CA ASP A 72 -6.16 -11.72 -8.67
C ASP A 72 -7.12 -12.90 -8.95
N GLY A 73 -6.59 -14.10 -9.19
CA GLY A 73 -7.33 -15.29 -9.60
C GLY A 73 -7.56 -15.42 -11.10
N ASN A 74 -7.29 -14.38 -11.90
CA ASN A 74 -7.39 -14.41 -13.37
C ASN A 74 -6.03 -14.60 -14.04
N GLY A 75 -4.95 -14.68 -13.28
CA GLY A 75 -3.61 -14.87 -13.75
C GLY A 75 -2.62 -13.94 -13.05
N GLU A 76 -1.35 -14.18 -13.33
CA GLU A 76 -0.25 -13.43 -12.76
C GLU A 76 0.13 -12.25 -13.65
N LYS A 77 0.35 -11.09 -13.04
CA LYS A 77 0.79 -9.86 -13.72
C LYS A 77 1.96 -9.28 -12.96
N SER A 78 2.95 -8.77 -13.68
CA SER A 78 4.10 -8.12 -13.06
C SER A 78 4.15 -6.63 -13.38
N PHE A 79 4.58 -5.85 -12.38
CA PHE A 79 4.69 -4.40 -12.48
C PHE A 79 6.05 -3.94 -11.95
N PHE A 80 6.70 -3.10 -12.70
CA PHE A 80 7.90 -2.41 -12.26
C PHE A 80 7.55 -1.01 -11.76
N CYS A 81 8.03 -0.69 -10.57
CA CYS A 81 7.73 0.58 -9.94
C CYS A 81 9.01 1.26 -9.41
N ILE A 82 9.08 2.57 -9.62
CA ILE A 82 10.03 3.45 -8.92
C ILE A 82 9.20 4.40 -8.06
N LYS A 83 9.35 4.27 -6.74
CA LYS A 83 8.63 5.05 -5.73
C LYS A 83 9.59 5.94 -4.95
N GLN A 84 9.19 7.17 -4.69
CA GLN A 84 9.87 8.06 -3.76
C GLN A 84 8.87 8.51 -2.70
N LYS A 85 9.17 8.18 -1.46
CA LYS A 85 8.37 8.54 -0.29
C LYS A 85 8.87 9.86 0.29
N THR A 86 7.94 10.74 0.64
CA THR A 86 8.18 11.91 1.47
C THR A 86 7.16 11.96 2.60
N ILE A 87 7.56 12.48 3.76
CA ILE A 87 6.65 12.66 4.90
C ILE A 87 6.59 14.16 5.20
N GLU A 88 5.41 14.74 5.08
CA GLU A 88 5.13 16.14 5.37
C GLU A 88 4.03 16.23 6.45
N ASN A 89 4.33 16.83 7.60
CA ASN A 89 3.40 16.95 8.72
C ASN A 89 2.76 15.63 9.17
N GLY A 90 3.53 14.52 9.10
CA GLY A 90 3.08 13.18 9.46
C GLY A 90 2.12 12.53 8.46
N VAL A 91 2.02 13.08 7.25
CA VAL A 91 1.31 12.49 6.11
C VAL A 91 2.33 11.92 5.14
N GLU A 92 2.09 10.70 4.69
CA GLU A 92 2.91 10.07 3.66
C GLU A 92 2.45 10.50 2.27
N PHE A 93 3.39 11.01 1.49
CA PHE A 93 3.22 11.32 0.08
C PHE A 93 4.13 10.41 -0.73
N ASN A 94 3.54 9.74 -1.69
CA ASN A 94 4.25 8.87 -2.61
C ASN A 94 4.23 9.47 -4.01
N SER A 95 5.41 9.61 -4.61
CA SER A 95 5.57 9.86 -6.03
C SER A 95 5.94 8.55 -6.69
N GLU A 96 5.07 8.03 -7.54
CA GLU A 96 5.22 6.69 -8.11
C GLU A 96 5.21 6.75 -9.65
N LYS A 97 6.07 5.91 -10.24
CA LYS A 97 6.03 5.58 -11.68
C LYS A 97 5.99 4.08 -11.78
N GLU A 98 4.91 3.57 -12.34
CA GLU A 98 4.69 2.15 -12.51
C GLU A 98 4.45 1.81 -13.98
N THR A 99 4.88 0.64 -14.41
CA THR A 99 4.60 0.10 -15.73
C THR A 99 4.44 -1.42 -15.65
N PHE A 100 3.60 -1.95 -16.51
CA PHE A 100 3.47 -3.38 -16.72
C PHE A 100 4.76 -3.97 -17.26
N VAL A 101 5.10 -5.19 -16.81
CA VAL A 101 6.29 -5.97 -17.23
C VAL A 101 5.80 -7.30 -17.77
N GLU A 102 6.05 -7.52 -19.05
CA GLU A 102 5.68 -8.78 -19.72
C GLU A 102 6.51 -9.96 -19.22
N ASP A 103 7.82 -9.74 -19.03
CA ASP A 103 8.76 -10.74 -18.57
C ASP A 103 9.55 -10.24 -17.35
N ALA A 104 9.12 -10.68 -16.16
CA ALA A 104 9.75 -10.31 -14.90
C ALA A 104 11.17 -10.87 -14.74
N ASP A 105 11.46 -12.03 -15.33
CA ASP A 105 12.78 -12.67 -15.22
C ASP A 105 13.85 -11.92 -16.02
N VAL A 106 13.48 -11.40 -17.18
CA VAL A 106 14.37 -10.52 -17.96
C VAL A 106 14.70 -9.26 -17.17
N LEU A 107 13.72 -8.68 -16.46
CA LEU A 107 13.96 -7.50 -15.64
C LEU A 107 14.83 -7.81 -14.41
N ARG A 108 14.66 -8.97 -13.77
CA ARG A 108 15.54 -9.44 -12.68
C ARG A 108 16.98 -9.59 -13.16
N ALA A 109 17.17 -10.24 -14.31
CA ALA A 109 18.49 -10.40 -14.94
C ALA A 109 19.14 -9.05 -15.28
N PHE A 110 18.34 -8.08 -15.74
CA PHE A 110 18.83 -6.71 -15.99
C PHE A 110 19.30 -6.03 -14.70
N PHE A 111 18.55 -6.15 -13.60
CA PHE A 111 18.95 -5.57 -12.30
C PHE A 111 20.27 -6.20 -11.83
N GLU A 112 20.39 -7.52 -11.86
CA GLU A 112 21.59 -8.23 -11.46
C GLU A 112 22.79 -7.80 -12.31
N ALA A 113 22.67 -7.80 -13.65
CA ALA A 113 23.73 -7.35 -14.57
C ALA A 113 24.11 -5.89 -14.37
N SER A 114 23.21 -5.06 -13.86
CA SER A 114 23.42 -3.64 -13.55
C SER A 114 23.96 -3.39 -12.12
N GLY A 115 24.27 -4.46 -11.38
CA GLY A 115 24.83 -4.39 -10.03
C GLY A 115 23.79 -4.05 -8.95
N PHE A 116 22.52 -4.27 -9.21
CA PHE A 116 21.47 -4.25 -8.19
C PHE A 116 21.31 -5.65 -7.59
N ILE A 117 20.94 -5.68 -6.31
CA ILE A 117 20.63 -6.91 -5.58
C ILE A 117 19.20 -6.85 -5.08
N LYS A 118 18.55 -8.00 -4.94
CA LYS A 118 17.31 -8.10 -4.18
C LYS A 118 17.67 -8.06 -2.69
N TRP A 119 17.42 -6.92 -2.05
CA TRP A 119 17.80 -6.69 -0.67
C TRP A 119 16.65 -6.95 0.32
N PHE A 120 15.40 -6.89 -0.16
CA PHE A 120 14.22 -7.07 0.67
C PHE A 120 13.07 -7.66 -0.17
N GLU A 121 12.22 -8.44 0.46
CA GLU A 121 10.98 -8.93 -0.13
C GLU A 121 9.86 -8.96 0.89
N LYS A 122 8.62 -8.81 0.41
CA LYS A 122 7.41 -9.01 1.22
C LYS A 122 6.31 -9.63 0.41
N LYS A 123 5.43 -10.35 1.11
CA LYS A 123 4.22 -10.93 0.53
C LYS A 123 3.00 -10.30 1.18
N LYS A 124 1.99 -10.04 0.38
CA LYS A 124 0.70 -9.52 0.82
C LYS A 124 -0.42 -10.47 0.38
N ASP A 125 -1.32 -10.73 1.30
CA ASP A 125 -2.61 -11.35 1.07
C ASP A 125 -3.66 -10.28 1.38
N ALA A 126 -4.30 -9.71 0.35
CA ALA A 126 -5.08 -8.49 0.46
C ALA A 126 -6.51 -8.63 -0.08
N LEU A 127 -7.46 -8.10 0.68
CA LEU A 127 -8.79 -7.74 0.19
C LEU A 127 -8.77 -6.27 -0.21
N SER A 128 -8.95 -6.01 -1.50
CA SER A 128 -8.92 -4.69 -2.10
C SER A 128 -10.32 -4.21 -2.42
N VAL A 129 -10.65 -2.98 -2.01
CA VAL A 129 -11.94 -2.33 -2.26
C VAL A 129 -11.76 -0.84 -2.54
N TYR A 130 -12.79 -0.23 -3.10
CA TYR A 130 -12.95 1.23 -3.11
C TYR A 130 -14.00 1.65 -2.09
N ALA A 131 -13.69 2.69 -1.32
CA ALA A 131 -14.58 3.26 -0.31
C ALA A 131 -14.85 4.75 -0.62
N THR A 132 -16.13 5.14 -0.54
CA THR A 132 -16.55 6.55 -0.67
C THR A 132 -17.25 7.00 0.61
N LEU A 133 -17.12 8.30 0.94
CA LEU A 133 -17.91 8.89 2.04
C LEU A 133 -19.35 9.11 1.58
N SER A 134 -20.33 8.69 2.38
CA SER A 134 -21.75 8.90 2.05
C SER A 134 -22.12 10.38 1.92
N GLU A 135 -21.49 11.25 2.73
CA GLU A 135 -21.64 12.71 2.67
C GLU A 135 -20.88 13.38 1.52
N LYS A 136 -19.90 12.69 0.92
CA LYS A 136 -19.06 13.21 -0.18
C LYS A 136 -18.76 12.07 -1.16
N PRO A 137 -19.71 11.67 -2.03
CA PRO A 137 -19.56 10.51 -2.92
C PRO A 137 -18.39 10.62 -3.93
N ASP A 138 -17.95 11.84 -4.26
CA ASP A 138 -16.81 12.09 -5.15
C ASP A 138 -15.45 11.82 -4.46
N PHE A 139 -15.44 11.74 -3.12
CA PHE A 139 -14.26 11.33 -2.37
C PHE A 139 -14.19 9.80 -2.36
N GLU A 140 -13.38 9.26 -3.24
CA GLU A 140 -13.15 7.83 -3.36
C GLU A 140 -11.71 7.49 -2.98
N ALA A 141 -11.53 6.55 -2.07
CA ALA A 141 -10.24 6.03 -1.62
C ALA A 141 -10.13 4.55 -1.99
N HIS A 142 -8.94 4.11 -2.34
CA HIS A 142 -8.59 2.69 -2.45
C HIS A 142 -8.18 2.18 -1.07
N LEU A 143 -8.66 1.01 -0.68
CA LEU A 143 -8.42 0.41 0.62
C LEU A 143 -8.00 -1.04 0.45
N GLU A 144 -6.92 -1.44 1.12
CA GLU A 144 -6.48 -2.82 1.23
C GLU A 144 -6.49 -3.26 2.70
N LEU A 145 -7.30 -4.27 3.00
CA LEU A 145 -7.20 -5.04 4.23
C LEU A 145 -6.26 -6.20 3.97
N GLU A 146 -5.10 -6.24 4.62
CA GLU A 146 -4.01 -7.10 4.19
C GLU A 146 -3.29 -7.80 5.35
N LYS A 147 -2.76 -8.99 5.06
CA LYS A 147 -1.74 -9.65 5.86
C LYS A 147 -0.41 -9.53 5.12
N VAL A 148 0.52 -8.78 5.69
CA VAL A 148 1.87 -8.59 5.15
C VAL A 148 2.83 -9.47 5.92
N ASN A 149 3.36 -10.53 5.30
CA ASN A 149 4.13 -11.58 6.00
C ASN A 149 3.45 -12.04 7.30
N SER A 150 2.10 -12.20 7.26
CA SER A 150 1.22 -12.56 8.39
C SER A 150 0.86 -11.43 9.37
N LEU A 151 1.43 -10.24 9.26
CA LEU A 151 1.05 -9.08 10.07
C LEU A 151 -0.22 -8.43 9.52
N PRO A 152 -1.30 -8.28 10.33
CA PRO A 152 -2.54 -7.67 9.87
C PRO A 152 -2.43 -6.15 9.84
N TYR A 153 -2.75 -5.56 8.69
CA TYR A 153 -2.74 -4.13 8.44
C TYR A 153 -3.96 -3.71 7.62
N ILE A 154 -4.22 -2.43 7.63
CA ILE A 154 -5.08 -1.75 6.66
C ILE A 154 -4.28 -0.60 6.05
N GLU A 155 -4.20 -0.58 4.71
CA GLU A 155 -3.70 0.56 3.94
C GLU A 155 -4.88 1.23 3.25
N ILE A 156 -4.90 2.56 3.26
CA ILE A 156 -5.89 3.35 2.55
C ILE A 156 -5.21 4.52 1.87
N GLU A 157 -5.50 4.72 0.59
CA GLU A 157 -4.85 5.72 -0.23
C GLU A 157 -5.83 6.54 -1.06
N TYR A 158 -5.45 7.78 -1.35
CA TYR A 158 -6.13 8.66 -2.27
C TYR A 158 -5.19 9.02 -3.41
N THR A 159 -5.56 8.65 -4.64
CA THR A 159 -4.69 8.70 -5.82
C THR A 159 -4.96 9.92 -6.72
N LYS A 160 -6.01 10.69 -6.42
CA LYS A 160 -6.34 11.91 -7.18
C LYS A 160 -5.58 13.12 -6.60
N GLU A 161 -5.27 14.10 -7.47
CA GLU A 161 -4.53 15.32 -7.10
C GLU A 161 -5.45 16.56 -7.03
N ASP A 162 -6.73 16.36 -6.79
CA ASP A 162 -7.78 17.39 -6.88
C ASP A 162 -8.15 18.05 -5.53
N LEU A 163 -7.59 17.56 -4.43
CA LEU A 163 -7.88 18.07 -3.08
C LEU A 163 -6.61 18.44 -2.30
N PRO A 164 -6.69 19.43 -1.39
CA PRO A 164 -5.62 19.71 -0.42
C PRO A 164 -5.35 18.50 0.50
N ALA A 165 -4.08 18.31 0.87
CA ALA A 165 -3.61 17.15 1.65
C ALA A 165 -4.32 16.97 3.00
N ASP A 166 -4.64 18.07 3.69
CA ASP A 166 -5.37 18.06 4.96
C ASP A 166 -6.81 17.55 4.79
N GLN A 167 -7.47 17.92 3.69
CA GLN A 167 -8.80 17.42 3.35
C GLN A 167 -8.78 15.94 2.96
N VAL A 168 -7.77 15.53 2.19
CA VAL A 168 -7.58 14.12 1.84
C VAL A 168 -7.38 13.31 3.10
N ARG A 169 -6.42 13.71 3.96
CA ARG A 169 -6.19 13.03 5.23
C ARG A 169 -7.45 12.91 6.08
N ALA A 170 -8.19 14.00 6.24
CA ALA A 170 -9.44 13.98 7.00
C ALA A 170 -10.48 13.01 6.41
N GLY A 171 -10.56 12.91 5.09
CA GLY A 171 -11.43 11.95 4.40
C GLY A 171 -11.01 10.49 4.64
N LEU A 172 -9.71 10.19 4.50
CA LEU A 172 -9.17 8.86 4.78
C LEU A 172 -9.37 8.46 6.25
N GLU A 173 -9.12 9.37 7.19
CA GLU A 173 -9.35 9.16 8.63
C GLU A 173 -10.82 8.86 8.94
N LYS A 174 -11.79 9.53 8.26
CA LYS A 174 -13.22 9.25 8.41
C LYS A 174 -13.58 7.83 7.95
N ILE A 175 -13.02 7.37 6.81
CA ILE A 175 -13.27 6.01 6.31
C ILE A 175 -12.70 4.98 7.30
N LEU A 176 -11.47 5.16 7.77
CA LEU A 176 -10.87 4.28 8.79
C LEU A 176 -11.72 4.24 10.06
N PHE A 177 -12.17 5.39 10.53
CA PHE A 177 -13.02 5.48 11.72
C PHE A 177 -14.35 4.77 11.55
N ALA A 178 -14.99 4.86 10.37
CA ALA A 178 -16.21 4.13 10.04
C ALA A 178 -16.02 2.60 10.11
N LEU A 179 -14.82 2.12 9.80
CA LEU A 179 -14.42 0.72 9.95
C LEU A 179 -13.99 0.37 11.40
N GLY A 180 -14.02 1.35 12.32
CA GLY A 180 -13.61 1.19 13.73
C GLY A 180 -12.09 1.08 13.90
N VAL A 181 -11.34 1.66 13.01
CA VAL A 181 -9.87 1.77 13.09
C VAL A 181 -9.51 3.15 13.59
N GLU A 182 -8.61 3.24 14.57
CA GLU A 182 -8.11 4.51 15.10
C GLU A 182 -6.99 5.07 14.21
N PRO A 183 -7.19 6.16 13.45
CA PRO A 183 -6.18 6.69 12.55
C PRO A 183 -4.92 7.19 13.24
N LYS A 184 -4.99 7.49 14.55
CA LYS A 184 -3.85 7.90 15.37
C LYS A 184 -2.79 6.81 15.54
N LYS A 185 -3.17 5.55 15.34
CA LYS A 185 -2.27 4.39 15.41
C LYS A 185 -1.53 4.12 14.09
N ARG A 186 -1.58 5.05 13.14
CA ARG A 186 -0.88 4.92 11.86
C ARG A 186 0.61 4.66 12.05
N ASP A 187 1.15 3.79 11.22
CA ASP A 187 2.57 3.46 11.16
C ASP A 187 3.22 4.13 9.95
N SER A 188 4.13 5.07 10.19
CA SER A 188 4.85 5.80 9.14
C SER A 188 6.16 5.12 8.72
N ARG A 189 6.55 4.02 9.39
CA ARG A 189 7.75 3.26 9.03
C ARG A 189 7.58 2.62 7.66
N SER A 190 8.67 2.39 6.96
CA SER A 190 8.67 1.56 5.75
C SER A 190 8.38 0.10 6.11
N TRP A 191 7.96 -0.69 5.12
CA TRP A 191 7.75 -2.12 5.34
C TRP A 191 9.04 -2.86 5.72
N ALA A 192 10.19 -2.43 5.21
CA ALA A 192 11.46 -3.00 5.63
C ALA A 192 11.72 -2.76 7.12
N GLU A 193 11.50 -1.53 7.62
CA GLU A 193 11.64 -1.22 9.05
C GLU A 193 10.66 -2.00 9.93
N ILE A 194 9.44 -2.28 9.43
CA ILE A 194 8.43 -3.05 10.17
C ILE A 194 8.79 -4.53 10.24
N LEU A 195 9.27 -5.11 9.14
CA LEU A 195 9.48 -6.54 9.02
C LEU A 195 10.87 -6.99 9.52
N GLU A 196 11.82 -6.06 9.65
CA GLU A 196 13.16 -6.29 10.21
C GLU A 196 13.26 -5.95 11.71
N SER A 197 12.17 -5.45 12.34
CA SER A 197 12.14 -4.99 13.75
C SER A 197 11.84 -6.12 14.78
#